data_94fdfeceaf7db736ae8c0d4ec725913f
#
_entry.id   94fdfeceaf7db736ae8c0d4ec725913f
#
_cell.length_a   1.000
_cell.length_b   1.000
_cell.length_c   1.000
_cell.angle_alpha   90.00
_cell.angle_beta   90.00
_cell.angle_gamma   90.00
#
_symmetry.space_group_name_H-M   'P 1'
#
loop_
_entity.id
_entity.type
_entity.pdbx_description
1 polymer ?
#
loop_
_entity_poly.entity_id
_entity_poly.type
_entity_poly.pdbx_seq_one_letter_code
_entity_poly.pdbx_strand_id
1 'polypeptide(L)'
;MKKVLLLLVALLIGFSNVFAANTGYYISSAEAAKIQKEVSKVGIRLLNSNGLKNRTVFFFDANSSRKAYSTHRDRQIIIYRGLYVLLDDEDQLAAVLGHEISHSMDSYDGIFRGFFHNLNNLCTPRKYEYKSDKRAVDYMVNAGYNPVALIVVMSKVFPQTRYEWCCTHPLTSRRMMEVYEYTVSYTHLTLPTT
;
A
#
# COMPACT_ATOMS: atom_id res chain seq x y z
N MET A 1 51.06 6.41 -13.28
CA MET A 1 49.94 6.64 -12.33
C MET A 1 48.59 6.84 -13.02
N LYS A 2 48.43 7.67 -14.06
CA LYS A 2 47.12 7.89 -14.74
C LYS A 2 46.51 6.62 -15.38
N LYS A 3 47.31 5.70 -15.93
CA LYS A 3 46.85 4.46 -16.56
C LYS A 3 46.30 3.42 -15.53
N VAL A 4 46.87 3.38 -14.32
CA VAL A 4 46.42 2.51 -13.27
C VAL A 4 45.07 2.98 -12.68
N LEU A 5 44.90 4.30 -12.58
CA LEU A 5 43.64 4.89 -12.11
C LEU A 5 42.49 4.66 -13.11
N LEU A 6 42.77 4.72 -14.42
CA LEU A 6 41.78 4.40 -15.46
C LEU A 6 41.34 2.94 -15.43
N LEU A 7 42.25 2.00 -15.14
CA LEU A 7 41.93 0.58 -15.03
C LEU A 7 41.09 0.29 -13.80
N LEU A 8 41.37 0.96 -12.66
CA LEU A 8 40.57 0.82 -11.43
C LEU A 8 39.16 1.40 -11.61
N VAL A 9 39.01 2.52 -12.30
CA VAL A 9 37.68 3.10 -12.60
C VAL A 9 36.91 2.21 -13.57
N ALA A 10 37.55 1.63 -14.57
CA ALA A 10 36.92 0.68 -15.51
C ALA A 10 36.50 -0.62 -14.81
N LEU A 11 37.29 -1.09 -13.84
CA LEU A 11 36.94 -2.26 -13.02
C LEU A 11 35.72 -1.99 -12.12
N LEU A 12 35.67 -0.80 -11.51
CA LEU A 12 34.52 -0.39 -10.66
C LEU A 12 33.22 -0.20 -11.47
N ILE A 13 33.33 0.31 -12.71
CA ILE A 13 32.17 0.42 -13.60
C ILE A 13 31.75 -0.95 -14.15
N GLY A 14 32.70 -1.86 -14.38
CA GLY A 14 32.42 -3.25 -14.78
C GLY A 14 31.71 -4.07 -13.69
N PHE A 15 32.05 -3.84 -12.42
CA PHE A 15 31.42 -4.55 -11.30
C PHE A 15 30.02 -4.04 -10.97
N SER A 16 29.68 -2.78 -11.29
CA SER A 16 28.32 -2.25 -11.07
C SER A 16 27.28 -2.81 -12.07
N ASN A 17 27.73 -3.36 -13.21
CA ASN A 17 26.83 -3.96 -14.21
C ASN A 17 26.60 -5.48 -14.04
N VAL A 18 27.34 -6.15 -13.17
CA VAL A 18 27.20 -7.60 -12.97
C VAL A 18 26.17 -7.96 -11.89
N PHE A 19 25.77 -7.01 -11.04
CA PHE A 19 24.76 -7.25 -9.98
C PHE A 19 23.34 -6.81 -10.32
N ALA A 20 23.11 -6.32 -11.54
CA ALA A 20 21.75 -6.21 -12.09
C ALA A 20 21.43 -7.46 -12.94
N ALA A 21 21.76 -8.65 -12.47
CA ALA A 21 21.10 -9.85 -12.93
C ALA A 21 19.63 -9.70 -12.52
N ASN A 22 18.88 -9.21 -13.46
CA ASN A 22 17.43 -9.15 -13.46
C ASN A 22 16.95 -10.61 -13.37
N THR A 23 16.84 -11.17 -12.18
CA THR A 23 16.08 -12.37 -11.90
C THR A 23 14.60 -11.99 -12.04
N GLY A 24 14.26 -11.46 -13.19
CA GLY A 24 12.91 -11.25 -13.63
C GLY A 24 12.25 -12.62 -13.76
N TYR A 25 11.63 -13.08 -12.70
CA TYR A 25 10.58 -14.07 -12.84
C TYR A 25 9.54 -13.47 -13.79
N TYR A 26 9.64 -13.88 -15.07
CA TYR A 26 8.66 -13.50 -16.06
C TYR A 26 7.31 -14.12 -15.64
N ILE A 27 6.39 -13.27 -15.26
CA ILE A 27 5.00 -13.68 -15.08
C ILE A 27 4.37 -13.86 -16.46
N SER A 28 3.65 -14.95 -16.68
CA SER A 28 2.93 -15.14 -17.92
C SER A 28 1.80 -14.12 -18.05
N SER A 29 1.42 -13.80 -19.29
CA SER A 29 0.29 -12.90 -19.54
C SER A 29 -1.03 -13.43 -18.95
N ALA A 30 -1.21 -14.75 -18.97
CA ALA A 30 -2.38 -15.41 -18.37
C ALA A 30 -2.41 -15.24 -16.84
N GLU A 31 -1.27 -15.40 -16.18
CA GLU A 31 -1.15 -15.21 -14.74
C GLU A 31 -1.34 -13.74 -14.35
N ALA A 32 -0.75 -12.80 -15.09
CA ALA A 32 -0.97 -11.38 -14.90
C ALA A 32 -2.44 -10.99 -15.05
N ALA A 33 -3.13 -11.54 -16.03
CA ALA A 33 -4.57 -11.32 -16.23
C ALA A 33 -5.42 -11.91 -15.08
N LYS A 34 -5.03 -13.07 -14.53
CA LYS A 34 -5.68 -13.66 -13.35
C LYS A 34 -5.55 -12.75 -12.14
N ILE A 35 -4.34 -12.27 -11.85
CA ILE A 35 -4.07 -11.35 -10.72
C ILE A 35 -4.82 -10.03 -10.93
N GLN A 36 -4.80 -9.47 -12.14
CA GLN A 36 -5.55 -8.26 -12.48
C GLN A 36 -7.04 -8.41 -12.16
N LYS A 37 -7.64 -9.57 -12.51
CA LYS A 37 -9.05 -9.86 -12.21
C LYS A 37 -9.31 -9.92 -10.70
N GLU A 38 -8.41 -10.53 -9.93
CA GLU A 38 -8.50 -10.63 -8.48
C GLU A 38 -8.40 -9.26 -7.82
N VAL A 39 -7.39 -8.47 -8.17
CA VAL A 39 -7.20 -7.09 -7.67
C VAL A 39 -8.44 -6.23 -7.96
N SER A 40 -8.98 -6.32 -9.17
CA SER A 40 -10.20 -5.59 -9.54
C SER A 40 -11.42 -6.07 -8.76
N LYS A 41 -11.60 -7.37 -8.57
CA LYS A 41 -12.71 -7.97 -7.80
C LYS A 41 -12.73 -7.45 -6.37
N VAL A 42 -11.58 -7.52 -5.68
CA VAL A 42 -11.45 -7.10 -4.29
C VAL A 42 -11.67 -5.58 -4.15
N GLY A 43 -11.04 -4.79 -5.01
CA GLY A 43 -11.22 -3.34 -5.01
C GLY A 43 -12.65 -2.89 -5.25
N ILE A 44 -13.34 -3.49 -6.22
CA ILE A 44 -14.76 -3.21 -6.51
C ILE A 44 -15.65 -3.61 -5.32
N ARG A 45 -15.38 -4.76 -4.70
CA ARG A 45 -16.12 -5.19 -3.50
C ARG A 45 -15.97 -4.18 -2.36
N LEU A 46 -14.74 -3.70 -2.08
CA LEU A 46 -14.50 -2.67 -1.09
C LEU A 46 -15.28 -1.37 -1.40
N LEU A 47 -15.25 -0.89 -2.65
CA LEU A 47 -16.00 0.30 -3.04
C LEU A 47 -17.51 0.13 -2.85
N ASN A 48 -18.07 -0.96 -3.34
CA ASN A 48 -19.51 -1.20 -3.31
C ASN A 48 -20.04 -1.38 -1.88
N SER A 49 -19.35 -2.15 -1.05
CA SER A 49 -19.76 -2.39 0.35
C SER A 49 -19.70 -1.13 1.22
N ASN A 50 -18.98 -0.12 0.80
CA ASN A 50 -18.85 1.14 1.51
C ASN A 50 -19.61 2.31 0.85
N GLY A 51 -20.44 2.04 -0.14
CA GLY A 51 -21.21 3.07 -0.85
C GLY A 51 -20.32 4.11 -1.55
N LEU A 52 -19.05 3.79 -1.80
CA LEU A 52 -18.11 4.68 -2.48
C LEU A 52 -18.40 4.69 -3.97
N LYS A 53 -18.37 5.89 -4.58
CA LYS A 53 -18.63 6.02 -6.02
C LYS A 53 -17.59 5.23 -6.81
N ASN A 54 -18.04 4.32 -7.67
CA ASN A 54 -17.19 3.47 -8.49
C ASN A 54 -16.54 4.29 -9.63
N ARG A 55 -15.53 5.08 -9.27
CA ARG A 55 -14.71 5.88 -10.20
C ARG A 55 -13.23 5.53 -10.13
N THR A 56 -12.87 4.56 -9.31
CA THR A 56 -11.49 4.11 -9.12
C THR A 56 -11.26 2.87 -9.97
N VAL A 57 -10.15 2.86 -10.71
CA VAL A 57 -9.71 1.73 -11.52
C VAL A 57 -8.53 1.07 -10.83
N PHE A 58 -8.53 -0.25 -10.77
CA PHE A 58 -7.49 -1.04 -10.10
C PHE A 58 -6.60 -1.70 -11.15
N PHE A 59 -5.29 -1.56 -10.98
CA PHE A 59 -4.30 -2.12 -11.88
C PHE A 59 -3.30 -3.01 -11.13
N PHE A 60 -2.89 -4.07 -11.80
CA PHE A 60 -1.74 -4.86 -11.43
C PHE A 60 -0.59 -4.58 -12.40
N ASP A 61 0.57 -4.25 -11.84
CA ASP A 61 1.81 -4.03 -12.61
C ASP A 61 2.80 -5.17 -12.30
N ALA A 62 3.31 -5.81 -13.33
CA ALA A 62 4.25 -6.93 -13.23
C ALA A 62 5.64 -6.54 -12.68
N ASN A 63 5.87 -5.28 -12.39
CA ASN A 63 7.13 -4.78 -11.83
C ASN A 63 7.41 -5.38 -10.43
N SER A 64 8.68 -5.65 -10.14
CA SER A 64 9.14 -6.23 -8.87
C SER A 64 9.11 -5.27 -7.68
N SER A 65 8.63 -4.05 -7.84
CA SER A 65 8.50 -3.06 -6.76
C SER A 65 7.57 -3.59 -5.65
N ARG A 66 7.97 -3.39 -4.39
CA ARG A 66 7.16 -3.75 -3.21
C ARG A 66 6.28 -2.58 -2.78
N LYS A 67 5.48 -2.05 -3.72
CA LYS A 67 4.66 -0.85 -3.53
C LYS A 67 3.24 -1.08 -4.03
N ALA A 68 2.32 -0.33 -3.43
CA ALA A 68 1.07 0.07 -4.03
C ALA A 68 1.01 1.60 -3.98
N TYR A 69 0.26 2.21 -4.85
CA TYR A 69 -0.01 3.64 -4.75
C TYR A 69 -1.29 4.02 -5.47
N SER A 70 -1.92 5.09 -4.98
CA SER A 70 -3.05 5.73 -5.63
C SER A 70 -2.61 6.96 -6.41
N THR A 71 -3.11 7.12 -7.64
CA THR A 71 -2.90 8.33 -8.44
C THR A 71 -4.07 9.30 -8.19
N HIS A 72 -3.74 10.54 -7.83
CA HIS A 72 -4.76 11.55 -7.55
C HIS A 72 -5.51 12.02 -8.81
N ARG A 73 -4.82 12.08 -9.95
CA ARG A 73 -5.36 12.62 -11.19
C ARG A 73 -6.23 11.62 -11.94
N ASP A 74 -5.78 10.37 -12.03
CA ASP A 74 -6.40 9.36 -12.89
C ASP A 74 -7.29 8.38 -12.14
N ARG A 75 -7.39 8.53 -10.82
CA ARG A 75 -8.17 7.64 -9.94
C ARG A 75 -7.79 6.18 -10.10
N GLN A 76 -6.50 5.94 -10.22
CA GLN A 76 -5.96 4.60 -10.37
C GLN A 76 -5.31 4.16 -9.06
N ILE A 77 -5.53 2.91 -8.70
CA ILE A 77 -4.78 2.24 -7.65
C ILE A 77 -3.98 1.14 -8.32
N ILE A 78 -2.66 1.18 -8.16
CA ILE A 78 -1.74 0.26 -8.79
C ILE A 78 -1.08 -0.59 -7.73
N ILE A 79 -1.20 -1.91 -7.87
CA ILE A 79 -0.49 -2.89 -7.06
C ILE A 79 0.64 -3.49 -7.88
N TYR A 80 1.86 -3.36 -7.40
CA TYR A 80 3.01 -3.97 -8.04
C TYR A 80 3.17 -5.44 -7.63
N ARG A 81 3.67 -6.25 -8.57
CA ARG A 81 3.92 -7.68 -8.35
C ARG A 81 4.78 -7.94 -7.10
N GLY A 82 5.84 -7.13 -6.88
CA GLY A 82 6.72 -7.31 -5.73
C GLY A 82 6.02 -7.16 -4.38
N LEU A 83 4.92 -6.39 -4.30
CA LEU A 83 4.05 -6.34 -3.14
C LEU A 83 3.06 -7.51 -3.14
N TYR A 84 2.38 -7.76 -4.28
CA TYR A 84 1.36 -8.79 -4.40
C TYR A 84 1.84 -10.17 -3.94
N VAL A 85 3.07 -10.55 -4.31
CA VAL A 85 3.65 -11.86 -3.91
C VAL A 85 3.97 -12.00 -2.42
N LEU A 86 3.89 -10.93 -1.64
CA LEU A 86 4.03 -10.96 -0.18
C LEU A 86 2.69 -11.19 0.53
N LEU A 87 1.58 -11.09 -0.20
CA LEU A 87 0.24 -11.25 0.34
C LEU A 87 -0.15 -12.72 0.25
N ASP A 88 -0.63 -13.29 1.35
CA ASP A 88 -0.95 -14.73 1.42
C ASP A 88 -2.40 -15.01 1.00
N ASP A 89 -3.30 -14.02 1.14
CA ASP A 89 -4.73 -14.20 0.98
C ASP A 89 -5.46 -12.92 0.50
N GLU A 90 -6.75 -13.07 0.24
CA GLU A 90 -7.63 -11.98 -0.21
C GLU A 90 -7.83 -10.90 0.88
N ASP A 91 -7.77 -11.25 2.17
CA ASP A 91 -7.89 -10.29 3.27
C ASP A 91 -6.70 -9.32 3.31
N GLN A 92 -5.49 -9.83 3.08
CA GLN A 92 -4.28 -9.01 3.00
C GLN A 92 -4.30 -8.12 1.74
N LEU A 93 -4.81 -8.60 0.61
CA LEU A 93 -5.01 -7.78 -0.58
C LEU A 93 -6.06 -6.68 -0.30
N ALA A 94 -7.14 -7.01 0.38
CA ALA A 94 -8.17 -6.05 0.77
C ALA A 94 -7.62 -4.97 1.71
N ALA A 95 -6.72 -5.33 2.62
CA ALA A 95 -6.06 -4.39 3.52
C ALA A 95 -5.23 -3.34 2.75
N VAL A 96 -4.41 -3.78 1.79
CA VAL A 96 -3.64 -2.87 0.93
C VAL A 96 -4.57 -1.97 0.12
N LEU A 97 -5.55 -2.56 -0.55
CA LEU A 97 -6.48 -1.81 -1.39
C LEU A 97 -7.35 -0.83 -0.58
N GLY A 98 -7.80 -1.22 0.60
CA GLY A 98 -8.57 -0.36 1.51
C GLY A 98 -7.77 0.88 1.94
N HIS A 99 -6.50 0.69 2.27
CA HIS A 99 -5.59 1.78 2.61
C HIS A 99 -5.39 2.76 1.45
N GLU A 100 -5.13 2.25 0.24
CA GLU A 100 -4.96 3.08 -0.97
C GLU A 100 -6.26 3.77 -1.40
N ILE A 101 -7.42 3.11 -1.24
CA ILE A 101 -8.74 3.73 -1.46
C ILE A 101 -8.91 4.92 -0.51
N SER A 102 -8.54 4.80 0.77
CA SER A 102 -8.63 5.91 1.71
C SER A 102 -7.82 7.11 1.27
N HIS A 103 -6.57 6.91 0.84
CA HIS A 103 -5.74 7.98 0.28
C HIS A 103 -6.38 8.62 -0.96
N SER A 104 -6.95 7.80 -1.85
CA SER A 104 -7.60 8.32 -3.04
C SER A 104 -8.84 9.17 -2.72
N MET A 105 -9.61 8.80 -1.69
CA MET A 105 -10.81 9.56 -1.27
C MET A 105 -10.45 10.94 -0.71
N ASP A 106 -9.37 11.06 0.03
CA ASP A 106 -8.94 12.36 0.58
C ASP A 106 -8.54 13.36 -0.53
N SER A 107 -8.23 12.88 -1.73
CA SER A 107 -7.86 13.70 -2.89
C SER A 107 -9.06 14.28 -3.65
N TYR A 108 -10.28 13.83 -3.38
CA TYR A 108 -11.50 14.24 -4.13
C TYR A 108 -12.25 15.44 -3.56
N ASP A 109 -11.82 15.99 -2.45
CA ASP A 109 -12.55 17.04 -1.73
C ASP A 109 -12.50 18.44 -2.38
N GLY A 110 -12.29 18.50 -3.71
CA GLY A 110 -12.35 19.72 -4.53
C GLY A 110 -11.01 20.46 -4.70
N ILE A 111 -10.90 21.27 -5.77
CA ILE A 111 -9.65 21.91 -6.20
C ILE A 111 -9.04 22.80 -5.11
N PHE A 112 -9.85 23.52 -4.34
CA PHE A 112 -9.37 24.38 -3.25
C PHE A 112 -9.07 23.59 -1.96
N ARG A 113 -9.90 22.62 -1.61
CA ARG A 113 -9.62 21.72 -0.48
C ARG A 113 -8.41 20.84 -0.75
N GLY A 114 -8.24 20.34 -1.98
CA GLY A 114 -7.10 19.55 -2.38
C GLY A 114 -5.77 20.29 -2.27
N PHE A 115 -5.71 21.58 -2.55
CA PHE A 115 -4.49 22.37 -2.40
C PHE A 115 -4.06 22.51 -0.93
N PHE A 116 -4.98 22.89 -0.04
CA PHE A 116 -4.70 23.00 1.40
C PHE A 116 -4.46 21.63 2.03
N HIS A 117 -5.15 20.60 1.56
CA HIS A 117 -4.95 19.24 2.00
C HIS A 117 -3.57 18.70 1.62
N ASN A 118 -3.11 18.94 0.40
CA ASN A 118 -1.77 18.57 -0.06
C ASN A 118 -0.68 19.31 0.71
N LEU A 119 -0.85 20.59 1.01
CA LEU A 119 0.06 21.36 1.88
C LEU A 119 0.10 20.78 3.29
N ASN A 120 -1.06 20.41 3.84
CA ASN A 120 -1.15 19.82 5.17
C ASN A 120 -0.56 18.40 5.22
N ASN A 121 -0.68 17.62 4.13
CA ASN A 121 -0.02 16.32 3.97
C ASN A 121 1.52 16.43 3.97
N LEU A 122 2.06 17.47 3.37
CA LEU A 122 3.51 17.73 3.41
C LEU A 122 4.00 18.08 4.83
N CYS A 123 3.14 18.74 5.62
CA CYS A 123 3.47 19.15 6.99
C CYS A 123 3.17 18.07 8.05
N THR A 124 2.18 17.20 7.82
CA THR A 124 1.72 16.19 8.80
C THR A 124 1.37 14.84 8.16
N PRO A 125 2.30 14.19 7.41
CA PRO A 125 2.02 12.93 6.73
C PRO A 125 1.56 11.82 7.68
N ARG A 126 2.05 11.80 8.92
CA ARG A 126 1.73 10.79 9.95
C ARG A 126 0.24 10.73 10.31
N LYS A 127 -0.42 11.89 10.44
CA LYS A 127 -1.86 11.95 10.75
C LYS A 127 -2.72 11.31 9.66
N TYR A 128 -2.29 11.43 8.41
CA TYR A 128 -3.02 10.86 7.28
C TYR A 128 -2.85 9.35 7.20
N GLU A 129 -1.68 8.82 7.55
CA GLU A 129 -1.46 7.38 7.63
C GLU A 129 -2.40 6.73 8.65
N TYR A 130 -2.47 7.26 9.88
CA TYR A 130 -3.39 6.75 10.91
C TYR A 130 -4.87 6.82 10.47
N LYS A 131 -5.25 7.89 9.79
CA LYS A 131 -6.59 8.05 9.25
C LYS A 131 -6.88 7.02 8.17
N SER A 132 -5.93 6.79 7.27
CA SER A 132 -6.06 5.83 6.19
C SER A 132 -6.11 4.40 6.71
N ASP A 133 -5.34 4.08 7.74
CA ASP A 133 -5.38 2.78 8.40
C ASP A 133 -6.75 2.51 9.04
N LYS A 134 -7.29 3.45 9.80
CA LYS A 134 -8.63 3.30 10.43
C LYS A 134 -9.73 3.16 9.38
N ARG A 135 -9.71 3.95 8.32
CA ARG A 135 -10.67 3.81 7.22
C ARG A 135 -10.51 2.49 6.47
N ALA A 136 -9.28 1.98 6.32
CA ALA A 136 -9.07 0.67 5.73
C ALA A 136 -9.75 -0.42 6.57
N VAL A 137 -9.64 -0.36 7.91
CA VAL A 137 -10.39 -1.26 8.81
C VAL A 137 -11.90 -1.16 8.57
N ASP A 138 -12.46 0.06 8.52
CA ASP A 138 -13.89 0.26 8.24
C ASP A 138 -14.29 -0.37 6.90
N TYR A 139 -13.51 -0.11 5.84
CA TYR A 139 -13.79 -0.63 4.51
C TYR A 139 -13.72 -2.15 4.45
N MET A 140 -12.77 -2.76 5.15
CA MET A 140 -12.63 -4.20 5.23
C MET A 140 -13.80 -4.85 5.97
N VAL A 141 -14.15 -4.33 7.15
CA VAL A 141 -15.27 -4.84 7.96
C VAL A 141 -16.59 -4.80 7.16
N ASN A 142 -16.90 -3.66 6.55
CA ASN A 142 -18.12 -3.49 5.75
C ASN A 142 -18.15 -4.41 4.52
N ALA A 143 -16.98 -4.78 3.99
CA ALA A 143 -16.87 -5.72 2.87
C ALA A 143 -16.75 -7.19 3.30
N GLY A 144 -16.78 -7.48 4.62
CA GLY A 144 -16.68 -8.83 5.16
C GLY A 144 -15.28 -9.45 5.06
N TYR A 145 -14.24 -8.61 5.09
CA TYR A 145 -12.84 -9.01 5.19
C TYR A 145 -12.36 -8.93 6.64
N ASN A 146 -11.34 -9.73 6.97
CA ASN A 146 -10.73 -9.71 8.30
C ASN A 146 -9.78 -8.50 8.45
N PRO A 147 -10.13 -7.49 9.27
CA PRO A 147 -9.31 -6.28 9.41
C PRO A 147 -7.94 -6.51 10.07
N VAL A 148 -7.76 -7.62 10.81
CA VAL A 148 -6.46 -7.99 11.40
C VAL A 148 -5.39 -8.22 10.32
N ALA A 149 -5.80 -8.57 9.10
CA ALA A 149 -4.89 -8.73 7.96
C ALA A 149 -4.09 -7.45 7.67
N LEU A 150 -4.60 -6.25 8.00
CA LEU A 150 -3.86 -5.00 7.86
C LEU A 150 -2.60 -4.98 8.74
N ILE A 151 -2.68 -5.51 9.97
CA ILE A 151 -1.53 -5.63 10.87
C ILE A 151 -0.49 -6.59 10.29
N VAL A 152 -0.95 -7.72 9.74
CA VAL A 152 -0.08 -8.72 9.10
C VAL A 152 0.66 -8.10 7.91
N VAL A 153 -0.05 -7.38 7.04
CA VAL A 153 0.57 -6.67 5.91
C VAL A 153 1.61 -5.66 6.38
N MET A 154 1.28 -4.85 7.38
CA MET A 154 2.23 -3.87 7.92
C MET A 154 3.52 -4.54 8.43
N SER A 155 3.41 -5.68 9.10
CA SER A 155 4.58 -6.42 9.60
C SER A 155 5.48 -6.98 8.50
N LYS A 156 4.90 -7.32 7.32
CA LYS A 156 5.61 -7.88 6.18
C LYS A 156 6.25 -6.82 5.27
N VAL A 157 5.55 -5.69 5.10
CA VAL A 157 5.87 -4.72 4.05
C VAL A 157 6.73 -3.58 4.57
N PHE A 158 6.48 -3.13 5.79
CA PHE A 158 7.19 -1.97 6.34
C PHE A 158 8.35 -2.37 7.24
N PRO A 159 9.52 -1.72 7.10
CA PRO A 159 10.64 -1.97 7.98
C PRO A 159 10.30 -1.52 9.41
N GLN A 160 10.70 -2.33 10.39
CA GLN A 160 10.61 -1.97 11.80
C GLN A 160 11.74 -1.01 12.15
N THR A 161 11.51 0.29 12.03
CA THR A 161 12.49 1.33 12.40
C THR A 161 12.39 1.65 13.87
N ARG A 162 13.57 1.87 14.50
CA ARG A 162 13.66 2.13 15.94
C ARG A 162 13.39 3.59 16.31
N TYR A 163 13.52 4.51 15.35
CA TYR A 163 13.45 5.95 15.58
C TYR A 163 12.47 6.64 14.64
N GLU A 164 11.49 7.32 15.22
CA GLU A 164 10.41 8.01 14.49
C GLU A 164 10.85 9.37 13.91
N TRP A 165 11.86 10.01 14.49
CA TRP A 165 12.25 11.36 14.12
C TRP A 165 12.90 11.49 12.73
N CYS A 166 13.45 10.41 12.19
CA CYS A 166 14.07 10.38 10.86
C CYS A 166 13.13 9.77 9.79
N CYS A 167 11.87 9.46 10.12
CA CYS A 167 10.93 8.83 9.19
C CYS A 167 9.84 9.80 8.77
N THR A 168 9.53 9.82 7.48
CA THR A 168 8.38 10.56 6.92
C THR A 168 7.04 9.93 7.32
N HIS A 169 7.05 8.63 7.67
CA HIS A 169 5.90 7.88 8.13
C HIS A 169 5.98 7.59 9.63
N PRO A 170 4.84 7.37 10.34
CA PRO A 170 4.83 6.92 11.72
C PRO A 170 5.55 5.59 11.87
N LEU A 171 6.03 5.28 13.10
CA LEU A 171 6.55 3.95 13.40
C LEU A 171 5.51 2.88 13.06
N THR A 172 5.92 1.85 12.35
CA THR A 172 5.06 0.72 11.99
C THR A 172 4.42 0.10 13.22
N SER A 173 5.16 -0.04 14.32
CA SER A 173 4.66 -0.57 15.59
C SER A 173 3.52 0.27 16.18
N ARG A 174 3.58 1.60 16.08
CA ARG A 174 2.50 2.49 16.53
C ARG A 174 1.26 2.36 15.63
N ARG A 175 1.44 2.31 14.31
CA ARG A 175 0.34 2.08 13.38
C ARG A 175 -0.36 0.76 13.65
N MET A 176 0.42 -0.32 13.84
CA MET A 176 -0.11 -1.65 14.19
C MET A 176 -0.92 -1.63 15.50
N MET A 177 -0.44 -0.92 16.53
CA MET A 177 -1.15 -0.78 17.80
C MET A 177 -2.48 -0.04 17.63
N GLU A 178 -2.48 1.10 16.94
CA GLU A 178 -3.69 1.89 16.66
C GLU A 178 -4.74 1.07 15.86
N VAL A 179 -4.28 0.29 14.86
CA VAL A 179 -5.15 -0.60 14.09
C VAL A 179 -5.72 -1.70 14.97
N TYR A 180 -4.89 -2.30 15.84
CA TYR A 180 -5.35 -3.33 16.77
C TYR A 180 -6.43 -2.80 17.72
N GLU A 181 -6.16 -1.70 18.41
CA GLU A 181 -7.11 -1.06 19.32
C GLU A 181 -8.42 -0.71 18.62
N TYR A 182 -8.33 -0.16 17.40
CA TYR A 182 -9.50 0.19 16.60
C TYR A 182 -10.29 -1.05 16.19
N THR A 183 -9.63 -2.13 15.77
CA THR A 183 -10.26 -3.39 15.39
C THR A 183 -10.97 -4.05 16.59
N VAL A 184 -10.33 -4.03 17.76
CA VAL A 184 -10.93 -4.58 18.99
C VAL A 184 -12.21 -3.82 19.36
N SER A 185 -12.27 -2.50 19.15
CA SER A 185 -13.47 -1.72 19.41
C SER A 185 -14.67 -2.18 18.56
N TYR A 186 -14.46 -2.64 17.34
CA TYR A 186 -15.51 -3.24 16.50
C TYR A 186 -16.05 -4.54 17.06
N THR A 187 -15.20 -5.43 17.56
CA THR A 187 -15.63 -6.73 18.10
C THR A 187 -16.47 -6.56 19.34
N HIS A 188 -16.21 -5.57 20.18
CA HIS A 188 -17.02 -5.28 21.36
C HIS A 188 -18.39 -4.66 21.02
N LEU A 189 -18.50 -3.92 19.91
CA LEU A 189 -19.76 -3.32 19.47
C LEU A 189 -20.69 -4.31 18.75
N THR A 190 -20.15 -5.40 18.21
CA THR A 190 -20.90 -6.40 17.40
C THR A 190 -21.25 -7.67 18.14
N LEU A 191 -20.72 -7.89 19.34
CA LEU A 191 -21.15 -9.02 20.18
C LEU A 191 -22.52 -8.71 20.77
N PRO A 192 -23.53 -9.59 20.60
CA PRO A 192 -24.79 -9.44 21.30
C PRO A 192 -24.53 -9.48 22.82
N THR A 193 -24.97 -8.45 23.52
CA THR A 193 -25.03 -8.48 24.99
C THR A 193 -26.00 -9.57 25.38
N THR A 194 -25.49 -10.74 25.78
CA THR A 194 -26.25 -11.85 26.39
C THR A 194 -26.76 -11.46 27.75
#